data_5efca54be8420c1093b8d91f11b56b5e
#
_entry.id   5efca54be8420c1093b8d91f11b56b5e
#
_cell.length_a   1.000
_cell.length_b   1.000
_cell.length_c   1.000
_cell.angle_alpha   90.00
_cell.angle_beta   90.00
_cell.angle_gamma   90.00
#
_symmetry.space_group_name_H-M   'P 1'
#
loop_
_entity.id
_entity.type
_entity.pdbx_description
1 polymer ?
#
loop_
_entity_poly.entity_id
_entity_poly.type
_entity_poly.pdbx_seq_one_letter_code
_entity_poly.pdbx_strand_id
1 'polypeptide(L)'
;MALFHGLYDRVLGWSRHRHAAGYLGALSFAESSFFPIPPDVMLAPMTLAEPSKAWRYALITTVASVLGGLAGYFIGAFALDWIMPILVEHGYQHHYDKSVAWFEEWGVIAVLIAGFSPIPYKVFTITAGAVGMALPAFAAASVVGRGLRFFLIAGLIRLGGARFERALRTHIDRIAIVGTVLLVLLVWWLKT
;
A
#
# COMPACT_ATOMS: atom_id res chain seq x y z
N MET A 1 -2.28 23.63 4.41
CA MET A 1 -3.17 22.86 3.48
C MET A 1 -2.93 23.16 2.01
N ALA A 2 -2.49 24.35 1.59
CA ALA A 2 -2.27 24.69 0.17
C ALA A 2 -1.21 23.85 -0.55
N LEU A 3 -0.16 23.39 0.14
CA LEU A 3 0.94 22.62 -0.46
C LEU A 3 0.48 21.24 -0.97
N PHE A 4 -0.39 20.56 -0.22
CA PHE A 4 -0.92 19.25 -0.59
C PHE A 4 -1.91 19.32 -1.76
N HIS A 5 -2.70 20.41 -1.87
CA HIS A 5 -3.59 20.62 -3.02
C HIS A 5 -2.80 20.83 -4.31
N GLY A 6 -1.77 21.69 -4.28
CA GLY A 6 -0.93 21.90 -5.47
C GLY A 6 -0.17 20.66 -5.92
N LEU A 7 0.26 19.80 -4.99
CA LEU A 7 0.91 18.54 -5.29
C LEU A 7 -0.10 17.53 -5.88
N TYR A 8 -1.29 17.44 -5.31
CA TYR A 8 -2.37 16.59 -5.79
C TYR A 8 -2.78 16.96 -7.23
N ASP A 9 -3.00 18.26 -7.51
CA ASP A 9 -3.37 18.74 -8.85
C ASP A 9 -2.28 18.45 -9.89
N ARG A 10 -1.02 18.55 -9.50
CA ARG A 10 0.12 18.22 -10.37
C ARG A 10 0.13 16.72 -10.70
N VAL A 11 -0.06 15.87 -9.71
CA VAL A 11 -0.14 14.41 -9.89
C VAL A 11 -1.35 14.04 -10.78
N LEU A 12 -2.48 14.69 -10.58
CA LEU A 12 -3.66 14.48 -11.44
C LEU A 12 -3.37 14.93 -12.88
N GLY A 13 -2.59 16.00 -13.09
CA GLY A 13 -2.13 16.43 -14.41
C GLY A 13 -1.30 15.36 -15.13
N TRP A 14 -0.50 14.58 -14.40
CA TRP A 14 0.32 13.50 -14.98
C TRP A 14 -0.51 12.38 -15.59
N SER A 15 -1.75 12.14 -15.11
CA SER A 15 -2.64 11.12 -15.65
C SER A 15 -3.02 11.35 -17.14
N ARG A 16 -2.87 12.58 -17.62
CA ARG A 16 -3.17 12.97 -19.01
C ARG A 16 -1.96 12.98 -19.92
N HIS A 17 -0.77 12.69 -19.38
CA HIS A 17 0.47 12.75 -20.15
C HIS A 17 0.69 11.45 -20.95
N ARG A 18 1.40 11.53 -22.09
CA ARG A 18 1.74 10.35 -22.92
C ARG A 18 2.50 9.25 -22.17
N HIS A 19 3.22 9.60 -21.09
CA HIS A 19 3.96 8.69 -20.22
C HIS A 19 3.22 8.41 -18.90
N ALA A 20 1.91 8.62 -18.85
CA ALA A 20 1.12 8.47 -17.62
C ALA A 20 1.31 7.10 -16.91
N ALA A 21 1.44 6.00 -17.68
CA ALA A 21 1.70 4.68 -17.12
C ALA A 21 3.03 4.60 -16.35
N GLY A 22 4.08 5.28 -16.84
CA GLY A 22 5.37 5.38 -16.16
C GLY A 22 5.27 6.22 -14.88
N TYR A 23 4.56 7.35 -14.93
CA TYR A 23 4.32 8.18 -13.74
C TYR A 23 3.47 7.47 -12.70
N LEU A 24 2.47 6.69 -13.11
CA LEU A 24 1.67 5.85 -12.23
C LEU A 24 2.57 4.83 -11.49
N GLY A 25 3.46 4.14 -12.22
CA GLY A 25 4.41 3.22 -11.63
C GLY A 25 5.37 3.91 -10.66
N ALA A 26 5.98 5.04 -11.06
CA ALA A 26 6.87 5.81 -10.21
C ALA A 26 6.19 6.31 -8.94
N LEU A 27 4.95 6.81 -9.06
CA LEU A 27 4.14 7.25 -7.93
C LEU A 27 3.81 6.09 -6.98
N SER A 28 3.44 4.92 -7.54
CA SER A 28 3.10 3.74 -6.76
C SER A 28 4.31 3.18 -5.99
N PHE A 29 5.48 3.18 -6.63
CA PHE A 29 6.74 2.82 -5.98
C PHE A 29 7.07 3.79 -4.83
N ALA A 30 7.04 5.10 -5.11
CA ALA A 30 7.37 6.12 -4.13
C ALA A 30 6.41 6.13 -2.94
N GLU A 31 5.09 5.97 -3.16
CA GLU A 31 4.08 5.90 -2.10
C GLU A 31 4.35 4.75 -1.14
N SER A 32 4.68 3.59 -1.68
CA SER A 32 4.96 2.39 -0.88
C SER A 32 6.29 2.44 -0.12
N SER A 33 7.17 3.39 -0.48
CA SER A 33 8.47 3.60 0.16
C SER A 33 8.43 4.77 1.16
N PHE A 34 8.08 5.99 0.69
CA PHE A 34 8.20 7.22 1.49
C PHE A 34 7.19 8.33 1.14
N PHE A 35 6.53 8.29 -0.03
CA PHE A 35 5.73 9.39 -0.53
C PHE A 35 4.28 9.34 0.00
N PRO A 36 3.62 10.49 0.29
CA PRO A 36 2.32 10.49 0.96
C PRO A 36 1.09 10.40 0.04
N ILE A 37 1.24 10.56 -1.29
CA ILE A 37 0.10 10.57 -2.22
C ILE A 37 -0.19 9.18 -2.76
N PRO A 38 -1.42 8.66 -2.56
CA PRO A 38 -1.80 7.34 -3.04
C PRO A 38 -1.86 7.30 -4.58
N PRO A 39 -1.43 6.20 -5.22
CA PRO A 39 -1.47 6.04 -6.68
C PRO A 39 -2.90 5.99 -7.22
N ASP A 40 -3.90 5.78 -6.38
CA ASP A 40 -5.33 5.79 -6.74
C ASP A 40 -5.74 7.11 -7.41
N VAL A 41 -5.08 8.24 -7.07
CA VAL A 41 -5.27 9.56 -7.69
C VAL A 41 -5.03 9.54 -9.19
N MET A 42 -4.08 8.71 -9.65
CA MET A 42 -3.80 8.52 -11.09
C MET A 42 -4.51 7.29 -11.65
N LEU A 43 -4.54 6.18 -10.92
CA LEU A 43 -5.13 4.92 -11.37
C LEU A 43 -6.61 5.10 -11.74
N ALA A 44 -7.38 5.81 -10.90
CA ALA A 44 -8.81 6.01 -11.12
C ALA A 44 -9.12 6.78 -12.42
N PRO A 45 -8.61 8.02 -12.63
CA PRO A 45 -8.89 8.77 -13.86
C PRO A 45 -8.30 8.11 -15.11
N MET A 46 -7.15 7.43 -15.02
CA MET A 46 -6.57 6.71 -16.16
C MET A 46 -7.43 5.52 -16.57
N THR A 47 -7.95 4.77 -15.60
CA THR A 47 -8.87 3.65 -15.85
C THR A 47 -10.19 4.13 -16.43
N LEU A 48 -10.70 5.26 -15.95
CA LEU A 48 -11.92 5.87 -16.47
C LEU A 48 -11.76 6.35 -17.92
N ALA A 49 -10.61 6.97 -18.23
CA ALA A 49 -10.31 7.45 -19.57
C ALA A 49 -10.10 6.32 -20.58
N GLU A 50 -9.45 5.22 -20.16
CA GLU A 50 -9.14 4.06 -21.01
C GLU A 50 -9.52 2.74 -20.30
N PRO A 51 -10.81 2.38 -20.22
CA PRO A 51 -11.26 1.16 -19.53
C PRO A 51 -10.68 -0.14 -20.08
N SER A 52 -10.32 -0.16 -21.35
CA SER A 52 -9.65 -1.31 -21.99
C SER A 52 -8.28 -1.61 -21.41
N LYS A 53 -7.59 -0.61 -20.86
CA LYS A 53 -6.26 -0.71 -20.25
C LYS A 53 -6.29 -0.86 -18.71
N ALA A 54 -7.47 -0.96 -18.09
CA ALA A 54 -7.66 -1.02 -16.65
C ALA A 54 -6.74 -2.05 -15.96
N TRP A 55 -6.73 -3.28 -16.49
CA TRP A 55 -5.92 -4.37 -15.93
C TRP A 55 -4.41 -4.12 -16.05
N ARG A 56 -3.99 -3.49 -17.16
CA ARG A 56 -2.59 -3.09 -17.35
C ARG A 56 -2.18 -2.04 -16.33
N TYR A 57 -3.03 -1.04 -16.07
CA TYR A 57 -2.76 -0.02 -15.06
C TYR A 57 -2.73 -0.62 -13.65
N ALA A 58 -3.66 -1.51 -13.31
CA ALA A 58 -3.66 -2.23 -12.05
C ALA A 58 -2.38 -3.06 -11.85
N LEU A 59 -1.93 -3.76 -12.89
CA LEU A 59 -0.70 -4.56 -12.85
C LEU A 59 0.53 -3.67 -12.63
N ILE A 60 0.69 -2.58 -13.39
CA ILE A 60 1.80 -1.63 -13.24
C ILE A 60 1.82 -1.08 -11.81
N THR A 61 0.67 -0.64 -11.30
CA THR A 61 0.54 -0.10 -9.94
C THR A 61 0.92 -1.15 -8.90
N THR A 62 0.44 -2.40 -9.06
CA THR A 62 0.75 -3.50 -8.14
C THR A 62 2.24 -3.81 -8.11
N VAL A 63 2.83 -4.06 -9.28
CA VAL A 63 4.27 -4.41 -9.39
C VAL A 63 5.14 -3.29 -8.82
N ALA A 64 4.89 -2.05 -9.22
CA ALA A 64 5.64 -0.90 -8.73
C ALA A 64 5.46 -0.69 -7.21
N SER A 65 4.24 -0.91 -6.68
CA SER A 65 3.96 -0.84 -5.24
C SER A 65 4.71 -1.92 -4.45
N VAL A 66 4.74 -3.15 -4.97
CA VAL A 66 5.48 -4.26 -4.32
C VAL A 66 6.98 -3.96 -4.32
N LEU A 67 7.53 -3.47 -5.43
CA LEU A 67 8.93 -3.05 -5.50
C LEU A 67 9.24 -1.90 -4.52
N GLY A 68 8.33 -0.92 -4.41
CA GLY A 68 8.43 0.15 -3.42
C GLY A 68 8.33 -0.38 -1.99
N GLY A 69 7.47 -1.37 -1.74
CA GLY A 69 7.36 -2.07 -0.46
C GLY A 69 8.64 -2.83 -0.10
N LEU A 70 9.28 -3.49 -1.07
CA LEU A 70 10.58 -4.12 -0.88
C LEU A 70 11.67 -3.08 -0.53
N ALA A 71 11.68 -1.93 -1.21
CA ALA A 71 12.57 -0.84 -0.85
C ALA A 71 12.33 -0.35 0.60
N GLY A 72 11.06 -0.19 1.00
CA GLY A 72 10.69 0.13 2.39
C GLY A 72 11.14 -0.94 3.39
N TYR A 73 10.99 -2.22 3.04
CA TYR A 73 11.48 -3.35 3.83
C TYR A 73 13.00 -3.26 4.05
N PHE A 74 13.77 -3.04 2.99
CA PHE A 74 15.23 -2.90 3.12
C PHE A 74 15.62 -1.65 3.91
N ILE A 75 14.91 -0.53 3.76
CA ILE A 75 15.12 0.66 4.60
C ILE A 75 14.95 0.28 6.07
N GLY A 76 13.89 -0.47 6.43
CA GLY A 76 13.66 -0.93 7.79
C GLY A 76 14.76 -1.87 8.30
N ALA A 77 15.15 -2.85 7.48
CA ALA A 77 16.20 -3.81 7.83
C ALA A 77 17.55 -3.13 8.07
N PHE A 78 17.95 -2.19 7.22
CA PHE A 78 19.21 -1.44 7.41
C PHE A 78 19.13 -0.41 8.53
N ALA A 79 17.97 0.24 8.73
CA ALA A 79 17.79 1.20 9.80
C ALA A 79 17.89 0.57 11.19
N LEU A 80 17.58 -0.71 11.33
CA LEU A 80 17.64 -1.43 12.59
C LEU A 80 19.05 -1.38 13.21
N ASP A 81 20.11 -1.59 12.40
CA ASP A 81 21.48 -1.58 12.86
C ASP A 81 21.88 -0.24 13.51
N TRP A 82 21.29 0.86 13.02
CA TRP A 82 21.52 2.20 13.56
C TRP A 82 20.65 2.53 14.78
N ILE A 83 19.46 1.97 14.84
CA ILE A 83 18.46 2.28 15.87
C ILE A 83 18.64 1.36 17.10
N MET A 84 19.08 0.13 16.92
CA MET A 84 19.22 -0.84 18.02
C MET A 84 20.08 -0.34 19.20
N PRO A 85 21.26 0.27 18.98
CA PRO A 85 22.04 0.81 20.11
C PRO A 85 21.25 1.83 20.93
N ILE A 86 20.47 2.69 20.26
CA ILE A 86 19.64 3.72 20.90
C ILE A 86 18.49 3.08 21.69
N LEU A 87 17.85 2.04 21.14
CA LEU A 87 16.77 1.32 21.82
C LEU A 87 17.27 0.63 23.10
N VAL A 88 18.45 0.02 23.04
CA VAL A 88 19.09 -0.63 24.20
C VAL A 88 19.44 0.40 25.26
N GLU A 89 20.09 1.52 24.89
CA GLU A 89 20.49 2.58 25.80
C GLU A 89 19.30 3.19 26.55
N HIS A 90 18.15 3.34 25.86
CA HIS A 90 16.93 3.92 26.45
C HIS A 90 15.97 2.88 27.05
N GLY A 91 16.36 1.59 27.11
CA GLY A 91 15.54 0.53 27.71
C GLY A 91 14.32 0.10 26.89
N TYR A 92 14.27 0.43 25.60
CA TYR A 92 13.15 0.07 24.69
C TYR A 92 13.31 -1.30 24.05
N GLN A 93 14.35 -2.06 24.35
CA GLN A 93 14.59 -3.39 23.78
C GLN A 93 13.40 -4.32 23.97
N HIS A 94 12.78 -4.33 25.15
CA HIS A 94 11.62 -5.16 25.42
C HIS A 94 10.39 -4.84 24.51
N HIS A 95 10.20 -3.58 24.12
CA HIS A 95 9.13 -3.20 23.18
C HIS A 95 9.45 -3.68 21.76
N TYR A 96 10.72 -3.67 21.38
CA TYR A 96 11.17 -4.23 20.11
C TYR A 96 10.93 -5.74 20.07
N ASP A 97 11.36 -6.49 21.09
CA ASP A 97 11.18 -7.94 21.18
C ASP A 97 9.72 -8.35 21.12
N LYS A 98 8.81 -7.59 21.76
CA LYS A 98 7.38 -7.79 21.64
C LYS A 98 6.87 -7.56 20.22
N SER A 99 7.39 -6.55 19.54
CA SER A 99 7.03 -6.27 18.14
C SER A 99 7.49 -7.38 17.21
N VAL A 100 8.69 -7.93 17.43
CA VAL A 100 9.19 -9.10 16.70
C VAL A 100 8.27 -10.30 16.90
N ALA A 101 7.98 -10.67 18.15
CA ALA A 101 7.10 -11.80 18.47
C ALA A 101 5.70 -11.64 17.86
N TRP A 102 5.15 -10.42 17.87
CA TRP A 102 3.87 -10.14 17.23
C TRP A 102 3.94 -10.27 15.71
N PHE A 103 5.02 -9.80 15.08
CA PHE A 103 5.21 -9.93 13.63
C PHE A 103 5.51 -11.37 13.18
N GLU A 104 6.16 -12.19 14.01
CA GLU A 104 6.34 -13.63 13.75
C GLU A 104 4.99 -14.35 13.67
N GLU A 105 4.06 -14.00 14.54
CA GLU A 105 2.73 -14.62 14.58
C GLU A 105 1.77 -14.02 13.53
N TRP A 106 1.73 -12.68 13.39
CA TRP A 106 0.70 -11.96 12.65
C TRP A 106 1.19 -11.18 11.44
N GLY A 107 2.50 -11.11 11.22
CA GLY A 107 3.11 -10.20 10.23
C GLY A 107 2.58 -10.39 8.81
N VAL A 108 2.38 -11.64 8.36
CA VAL A 108 1.83 -11.94 7.03
C VAL A 108 0.43 -11.33 6.88
N ILE A 109 -0.40 -11.51 7.89
CA ILE A 109 -1.78 -10.99 7.93
C ILE A 109 -1.77 -9.46 8.02
N ALA A 110 -0.90 -8.90 8.87
CA ALA A 110 -0.75 -7.46 9.02
C ALA A 110 -0.34 -6.78 7.72
N VAL A 111 0.65 -7.31 7.00
CA VAL A 111 1.10 -6.80 5.69
C VAL A 111 0.00 -6.93 4.63
N LEU A 112 -0.73 -8.06 4.61
CA LEU A 112 -1.83 -8.29 3.69
C LEU A 112 -2.97 -7.28 3.93
N ILE A 113 -3.39 -7.12 5.19
CA ILE A 113 -4.44 -6.17 5.58
C ILE A 113 -4.00 -4.73 5.26
N ALA A 114 -2.78 -4.35 5.63
CA ALA A 114 -2.26 -3.01 5.34
C ALA A 114 -2.14 -2.75 3.83
N GLY A 115 -1.76 -3.75 3.05
CA GLY A 115 -1.69 -3.67 1.59
C GLY A 115 -3.05 -3.44 0.92
N PHE A 116 -4.12 -3.99 1.50
CA PHE A 116 -5.49 -3.82 1.01
C PHE A 116 -6.17 -2.55 1.55
N SER A 117 -5.91 -2.18 2.80
CA SER A 117 -6.59 -1.09 3.51
C SER A 117 -6.03 0.30 3.15
N PRO A 118 -6.72 1.39 3.55
CA PRO A 118 -6.21 2.75 3.41
C PRO A 118 -5.12 3.12 4.42
N ILE A 119 -4.72 2.19 5.28
CA ILE A 119 -3.66 2.39 6.26
C ILE A 119 -2.34 2.64 5.52
N PRO A 120 -1.46 3.53 6.01
CA PRO A 120 -0.17 3.80 5.36
C PRO A 120 0.69 2.54 5.26
N TYR A 121 0.68 1.90 4.09
CA TYR A 121 1.36 0.63 3.83
C TYR A 121 2.87 0.67 4.12
N LYS A 122 3.52 1.81 3.85
CA LYS A 122 4.95 2.03 4.14
C LYS A 122 5.35 1.80 5.60
N VAL A 123 4.45 2.06 6.55
CA VAL A 123 4.73 1.78 7.97
C VAL A 123 4.94 0.28 8.17
N PHE A 124 4.08 -0.54 7.58
CA PHE A 124 4.19 -2.01 7.67
C PHE A 124 5.39 -2.56 6.90
N THR A 125 5.75 -1.97 5.76
CA THR A 125 6.92 -2.42 4.99
C THR A 125 8.21 -2.16 5.75
N ILE A 126 8.38 -0.96 6.30
CA ILE A 126 9.56 -0.59 7.10
C ILE A 126 9.62 -1.43 8.39
N THR A 127 8.49 -1.58 9.09
CA THR A 127 8.45 -2.40 10.31
C THR A 127 8.76 -3.86 10.02
N ALA A 128 8.20 -4.45 8.96
CA ALA A 128 8.48 -5.83 8.55
C ALA A 128 9.98 -6.07 8.32
N GLY A 129 10.66 -5.11 7.69
CA GLY A 129 12.11 -5.15 7.52
C GLY A 129 12.86 -5.01 8.83
N ALA A 130 12.47 -4.06 9.68
CA ALA A 130 13.12 -3.81 10.98
C ALA A 130 12.99 -4.99 11.96
N VAL A 131 11.88 -5.74 11.92
CA VAL A 131 11.70 -6.95 12.76
C VAL A 131 12.24 -8.23 12.11
N GLY A 132 12.83 -8.16 10.89
CA GLY A 132 13.40 -9.30 10.21
C GLY A 132 12.38 -10.32 9.70
N MET A 133 11.17 -9.90 9.33
CA MET A 133 10.15 -10.78 8.75
C MET A 133 10.71 -11.50 7.51
N ALA A 134 10.38 -12.78 7.30
CA ALA A 134 10.84 -13.55 6.16
C ALA A 134 10.45 -12.87 4.84
N LEU A 135 11.44 -12.48 4.02
CA LEU A 135 11.25 -11.74 2.77
C LEU A 135 10.26 -12.38 1.79
N PRO A 136 10.27 -13.72 1.56
CA PRO A 136 9.28 -14.35 0.68
C PRO A 136 7.84 -14.23 1.20
N ALA A 137 7.64 -14.34 2.51
CA ALA A 137 6.32 -14.20 3.13
C ALA A 137 5.81 -12.75 3.02
N PHE A 138 6.70 -11.76 3.27
CA PHE A 138 6.41 -10.35 3.05
C PHE A 138 6.04 -10.06 1.60
N ALA A 139 6.84 -10.54 0.63
CA ALA A 139 6.60 -10.32 -0.79
C ALA A 139 5.25 -10.92 -1.24
N ALA A 140 4.95 -12.16 -0.83
CA ALA A 140 3.70 -12.83 -1.16
C ALA A 140 2.49 -12.09 -0.58
N ALA A 141 2.51 -11.70 0.70
CA ALA A 141 1.46 -10.92 1.34
C ALA A 141 1.27 -9.56 0.65
N SER A 142 2.37 -8.91 0.26
CA SER A 142 2.36 -7.64 -0.47
C SER A 142 1.72 -7.76 -1.85
N VAL A 143 2.10 -8.79 -2.63
CA VAL A 143 1.52 -9.04 -3.96
C VAL A 143 0.02 -9.27 -3.85
N VAL A 144 -0.42 -10.10 -2.90
CA VAL A 144 -1.84 -10.39 -2.70
C VAL A 144 -2.60 -9.13 -2.22
N GLY A 145 -2.14 -8.48 -1.16
CA GLY A 145 -2.83 -7.32 -0.57
C GLY A 145 -2.93 -6.14 -1.54
N ARG A 146 -1.81 -5.73 -2.13
CA ARG A 146 -1.77 -4.62 -3.11
C ARG A 146 -2.45 -5.00 -4.42
N GLY A 147 -2.27 -6.25 -4.89
CA GLY A 147 -2.94 -6.77 -6.06
C GLY A 147 -4.46 -6.70 -5.90
N LEU A 148 -5.01 -7.31 -4.85
CA LEU A 148 -6.45 -7.27 -4.58
C LEU A 148 -6.98 -5.84 -4.57
N ARG A 149 -6.29 -4.90 -3.90
CA ARG A 149 -6.69 -3.49 -3.85
C ARG A 149 -6.77 -2.86 -5.24
N PHE A 150 -5.66 -2.87 -5.99
CA PHE A 150 -5.60 -2.14 -7.26
C PHE A 150 -6.45 -2.78 -8.36
N PHE A 151 -6.50 -4.12 -8.40
CA PHE A 151 -7.38 -4.81 -9.34
C PHE A 151 -8.85 -4.61 -8.99
N LEU A 152 -9.21 -4.55 -7.70
CA LEU A 152 -10.56 -4.20 -7.28
C LEU A 152 -10.94 -2.78 -7.72
N ILE A 153 -10.10 -1.79 -7.44
CA ILE A 153 -10.34 -0.38 -7.81
C ILE A 153 -10.49 -0.25 -9.33
N ALA A 154 -9.52 -0.78 -10.09
CA ALA A 154 -9.55 -0.71 -11.55
C ALA A 154 -10.77 -1.47 -12.14
N GLY A 155 -11.12 -2.63 -11.58
CA GLY A 155 -12.27 -3.42 -11.98
C GLY A 155 -13.59 -2.69 -11.73
N LEU A 156 -13.75 -2.12 -10.53
CA LEU A 156 -14.95 -1.36 -10.19
C LEU A 156 -15.16 -0.13 -11.09
N ILE A 157 -14.06 0.60 -11.40
CA ILE A 157 -14.12 1.76 -12.29
C ILE A 157 -14.41 1.32 -13.74
N ARG A 158 -13.76 0.25 -14.20
CA ARG A 158 -14.02 -0.30 -15.55
C ARG A 158 -15.47 -0.69 -15.76
N LEU A 159 -16.13 -1.29 -14.75
CA LEU A 159 -17.51 -1.77 -14.84
C LEU A 159 -18.52 -0.67 -14.56
N GLY A 160 -18.25 0.21 -13.62
CA GLY A 160 -19.20 1.22 -13.12
C GLY A 160 -19.01 2.62 -13.70
N GLY A 161 -17.92 2.87 -14.43
CA GLY A 161 -17.64 4.16 -15.09
C GLY A 161 -17.60 5.34 -14.12
N ALA A 162 -17.95 6.54 -14.61
CA ALA A 162 -17.90 7.79 -13.86
C ALA A 162 -18.80 7.84 -12.61
N ARG A 163 -19.84 7.03 -12.54
CA ARG A 163 -20.68 6.93 -11.32
C ARG A 163 -19.91 6.25 -10.19
N PHE A 164 -19.18 5.19 -10.51
CA PHE A 164 -18.37 4.45 -9.56
C PHE A 164 -17.13 5.25 -9.12
N GLU A 165 -16.48 5.95 -10.04
CA GLU A 165 -15.34 6.82 -9.72
C GLU A 165 -15.73 7.90 -8.69
N ARG A 166 -16.89 8.56 -8.87
CA ARG A 166 -17.41 9.54 -7.90
C ARG A 166 -17.74 8.90 -6.56
N ALA A 167 -18.37 7.74 -6.53
CA ALA A 167 -18.68 7.01 -5.31
C ALA A 167 -17.38 6.57 -4.59
N LEU A 168 -16.38 6.11 -5.32
CA LEU A 168 -15.07 5.76 -4.77
C LEU A 168 -14.40 6.98 -4.14
N ARG A 169 -14.32 8.12 -4.82
CA ARG A 169 -13.71 9.34 -4.26
C ARG A 169 -14.38 9.79 -2.97
N THR A 170 -15.70 9.64 -2.87
CA THR A 170 -16.47 10.07 -1.69
C THR A 170 -16.42 9.07 -0.55
N HIS A 171 -16.29 7.76 -0.86
CA HIS A 171 -16.45 6.68 0.12
C HIS A 171 -15.25 5.75 0.21
N ILE A 172 -14.12 6.07 -0.46
CA ILE A 172 -12.95 5.19 -0.54
C ILE A 172 -12.46 4.76 0.85
N ASP A 173 -12.42 5.69 1.79
CA ASP A 173 -12.02 5.40 3.17
C ASP A 173 -13.01 4.47 3.87
N ARG A 174 -14.32 4.68 3.67
CA ARG A 174 -15.36 3.82 4.26
C ARG A 174 -15.35 2.42 3.65
N ILE A 175 -15.26 2.31 2.32
CA ILE A 175 -15.19 1.03 1.61
C ILE A 175 -13.95 0.25 2.04
N ALA A 176 -12.82 0.92 2.14
CA ALA A 176 -11.58 0.30 2.56
C ALA A 176 -11.60 -0.11 4.04
N ILE A 177 -12.18 0.71 4.93
CA ILE A 177 -12.37 0.35 6.35
C ILE A 177 -13.29 -0.87 6.48
N VAL A 178 -14.44 -0.85 5.80
CA VAL A 178 -15.39 -1.99 5.82
C VAL A 178 -14.73 -3.25 5.27
N GLY A 179 -14.02 -3.16 4.13
CA GLY A 179 -13.28 -4.26 3.55
C GLY A 179 -12.19 -4.80 4.50
N THR A 180 -11.48 -3.91 5.19
CA THR A 180 -10.47 -4.28 6.20
C THR A 180 -11.11 -5.00 7.39
N VAL A 181 -12.22 -4.48 7.92
CA VAL A 181 -12.96 -5.11 9.02
C VAL A 181 -13.46 -6.49 8.62
N LEU A 182 -14.04 -6.63 7.43
CA LEU A 182 -14.48 -7.93 6.91
C LEU A 182 -13.32 -8.92 6.75
N LEU A 183 -12.17 -8.46 6.27
CA LEU A 183 -10.98 -9.29 6.13
C LEU A 183 -10.42 -9.73 7.48
N VAL A 184 -10.39 -8.84 8.47
CA VAL A 184 -10.00 -9.16 9.85
C VAL A 184 -10.97 -10.19 10.46
N LEU A 185 -12.27 -9.98 10.29
CA LEU A 185 -13.29 -10.92 10.79
C LEU A 185 -13.18 -12.29 10.10
N LEU A 186 -12.94 -12.32 8.79
CA LEU A 186 -12.73 -13.57 8.05
C LEU A 186 -11.50 -14.32 8.56
N VAL A 187 -10.37 -13.63 8.74
CA VAL A 187 -9.14 -14.22 9.28
C VAL A 187 -9.36 -14.73 10.72
N TRP A 188 -10.06 -13.96 11.53
CA TRP A 188 -10.41 -14.39 12.89
C TRP A 188 -11.28 -15.64 12.87
N TRP A 189 -12.30 -15.68 12.03
CA TRP A 189 -13.18 -16.85 11.88
C TRP A 189 -12.45 -18.10 11.36
N LEU A 190 -11.48 -17.95 10.44
CA LEU A 190 -10.68 -19.07 9.93
C LEU A 190 -9.66 -19.62 10.95
N LYS A 191 -9.34 -18.87 12.00
CA LYS A 191 -8.41 -19.30 13.08
C LYS A 191 -9.13 -19.83 14.31
N THR A 192 -10.46 -19.68 14.41
CA THR A 192 -11.29 -20.23 15.49
C THR A 192 -11.85 -21.58 15.09
#